data_28f9d341bb59b5c4548481b45f417558
#
_entry.id   28f9d341bb59b5c4548481b45f417558
#
_cell.length_a   1.000
_cell.length_b   1.000
_cell.length_c   1.000
_cell.angle_alpha   90.00
_cell.angle_beta   90.00
_cell.angle_gamma   90.00
#
_symmetry.space_group_name_H-M   'P 1'
#
loop_
_entity.id
_entity.type
_entity.pdbx_description
1 polymer ?
#
loop_
_entity_poly.entity_id
_entity_poly.type
_entity_poly.pdbx_seq_one_letter_code
_entity_poly.pdbx_strand_id
1 'polypeptide(L)'
;MAEKTRNQDTDFLFRGILELKTLEECYIFFDDLCTVSETFEMSKRLKAAKMLREGKGYAEVGKETGLSTATISRVNRCLKYGNDGYAMILDRVKDSGENG
;
A
#
# COMPACT_ATOMS: atom_id res chain seq x y z
N MET A 1 7.42 -9.98 -12.34
CA MET A 1 7.55 -9.59 -11.01
C MET A 1 8.12 -8.20 -10.84
N ALA A 2 8.89 -7.99 -9.79
CA ALA A 2 9.41 -6.66 -9.52
C ALA A 2 10.29 -6.14 -10.64
N GLU A 3 10.91 -7.02 -11.40
CA GLU A 3 11.81 -6.61 -12.48
C GLU A 3 11.12 -5.79 -13.56
N LYS A 4 9.82 -5.96 -13.74
CA LYS A 4 9.10 -5.27 -14.80
C LYS A 4 9.14 -3.75 -14.66
N THR A 5 9.27 -3.27 -13.45
CA THR A 5 9.24 -1.83 -13.19
C THR A 5 10.62 -1.27 -12.90
N ARG A 6 11.66 -2.09 -12.93
CA ARG A 6 13.00 -1.63 -12.57
C ARG A 6 13.63 -0.84 -13.72
N ASN A 7 14.03 0.37 -13.40
CA ASN A 7 14.82 1.21 -14.28
C ASN A 7 15.43 2.32 -13.41
N GLN A 8 16.26 3.15 -14.03
CA GLN A 8 16.96 4.20 -13.29
C GLN A 8 16.00 5.20 -12.62
N ASP A 9 14.93 5.54 -13.31
CA ASP A 9 13.98 6.51 -12.77
C ASP A 9 13.21 5.94 -11.59
N THR A 10 12.81 4.69 -11.67
CA THR A 10 12.11 4.03 -10.58
C THR A 10 13.04 3.86 -9.39
N ASP A 11 14.30 3.52 -9.63
CA ASP A 11 15.30 3.43 -8.57
C ASP A 11 15.45 4.77 -7.86
N PHE A 12 15.52 5.85 -8.64
CA PHE A 12 15.67 7.18 -8.08
C PHE A 12 14.48 7.56 -7.21
N LEU A 13 13.28 7.27 -7.70
CA LEU A 13 12.07 7.51 -6.91
C LEU A 13 12.10 6.76 -5.59
N PHE A 14 12.43 5.49 -5.63
CA PHE A 14 12.41 4.68 -4.42
C PHE A 14 13.53 5.07 -3.46
N ARG A 15 14.70 5.49 -3.99
CA ARG A 15 15.72 6.04 -3.11
C ARG A 15 15.24 7.29 -2.40
N GLY A 16 14.46 8.12 -3.11
CA GLY A 16 13.87 9.31 -2.50
C GLY A 16 12.91 8.93 -1.39
N ILE A 17 12.06 7.94 -1.64
CA ILE A 17 11.11 7.49 -0.63
C ILE A 17 11.85 6.96 0.60
N LEU A 18 12.96 6.26 0.38
CA LEU A 18 13.75 5.72 1.50
C LEU A 18 14.42 6.80 2.34
N GLU A 19 14.49 8.05 1.86
CA GLU A 19 15.03 9.16 2.64
C GLU A 19 13.99 9.77 3.56
N LEU A 20 12.72 9.45 3.41
CA LEU A 20 11.67 9.98 4.27
C LEU A 20 11.82 9.40 5.68
N LYS A 21 11.73 10.28 6.67
CA LYS A 21 12.01 9.90 8.05
C LYS A 21 10.82 10.02 8.99
N THR A 22 9.79 10.77 8.59
CA THR A 22 8.64 10.99 9.46
C THR A 22 7.36 10.88 8.66
N LEU A 23 6.27 10.66 9.37
CA LEU A 23 4.96 10.65 8.74
C LEU A 23 4.68 11.98 8.04
N GLU A 24 5.05 13.06 8.68
CA GLU A 24 4.84 14.39 8.11
C GLU A 24 5.60 14.55 6.79
N GLU A 25 6.83 14.05 6.72
CA GLU A 25 7.59 14.12 5.48
C GLU A 25 6.94 13.30 4.37
N CYS A 26 6.30 12.20 4.71
CA CYS A 26 5.57 11.42 3.72
C CYS A 26 4.41 12.23 3.16
N TYR A 27 3.66 12.91 4.01
CA TYR A 27 2.56 13.77 3.54
C TYR A 27 3.09 14.86 2.62
N ILE A 28 4.17 15.52 3.02
CA ILE A 28 4.75 16.59 2.23
C ILE A 28 5.17 16.09 0.85
N PHE A 29 5.92 15.01 0.82
CA PHE A 29 6.44 14.50 -0.45
C PHE A 29 5.32 13.99 -1.36
N PHE A 30 4.39 13.24 -0.80
CA PHE A 30 3.32 12.65 -1.62
C PHE A 30 2.30 13.68 -2.06
N ASP A 31 2.13 14.77 -1.31
CA ASP A 31 1.28 15.87 -1.77
C ASP A 31 1.81 16.48 -3.06
N ASP A 32 3.13 16.53 -3.21
CA ASP A 32 3.72 17.06 -4.43
C ASP A 32 3.80 16.02 -5.54
N LEU A 33 4.10 14.78 -5.17
CA LEU A 33 4.33 13.72 -6.15
C LEU A 33 3.05 13.19 -6.75
N CYS A 34 2.00 13.07 -5.94
CA CYS A 34 0.75 12.41 -6.34
C CYS A 34 -0.42 13.37 -6.21
N THR A 35 -1.50 13.05 -6.92
CA THR A 35 -2.77 13.74 -6.67
C THR A 35 -3.36 13.20 -5.37
N VAL A 36 -4.29 13.95 -4.79
CA VAL A 36 -5.01 13.51 -3.59
C VAL A 36 -5.67 12.15 -3.85
N SER A 37 -6.28 12.02 -5.01
CA SER A 37 -6.98 10.79 -5.38
C SER A 37 -6.04 9.61 -5.44
N GLU A 38 -4.84 9.80 -6.01
CA GLU A 38 -3.85 8.73 -6.09
C GLU A 38 -3.38 8.28 -4.72
N THR A 39 -3.14 9.24 -3.82
CA THR A 39 -2.73 8.90 -2.46
C THR A 39 -3.82 8.14 -1.73
N PHE A 40 -5.07 8.60 -1.85
CA PHE A 40 -6.19 7.91 -1.21
C PHE A 40 -6.36 6.50 -1.76
N GLU A 41 -6.21 6.33 -3.06
CA GLU A 41 -6.36 5.01 -3.67
C GLU A 41 -5.30 4.04 -3.11
N MET A 42 -4.06 4.49 -2.99
CA MET A 42 -3.01 3.65 -2.42
C MET A 42 -3.31 3.30 -0.97
N SER A 43 -3.78 4.28 -0.19
CA SER A 43 -4.09 4.04 1.21
C SER A 43 -5.22 3.04 1.38
N LYS A 44 -6.22 3.10 0.50
CA LYS A 44 -7.34 2.16 0.55
C LYS A 44 -6.89 0.75 0.19
N ARG A 45 -5.98 0.62 -0.77
CA ARG A 45 -5.48 -0.71 -1.13
C ARG A 45 -4.68 -1.34 0.01
N LEU A 46 -3.89 -0.53 0.71
CA LEU A 46 -3.16 -1.08 1.85
C LEU A 46 -4.10 -1.47 2.98
N LYS A 47 -5.14 -0.67 3.22
CA LYS A 47 -6.16 -1.03 4.22
C LYS A 47 -6.88 -2.31 3.83
N ALA A 48 -7.22 -2.45 2.54
CA ALA A 48 -7.87 -3.67 2.06
C ALA A 48 -6.99 -4.88 2.28
N ALA A 49 -5.69 -4.75 2.01
CA ALA A 49 -4.75 -5.86 2.23
C ALA A 49 -4.72 -6.26 3.70
N LYS A 50 -4.72 -5.29 4.59
CA LYS A 50 -4.72 -5.58 6.03
C LYS A 50 -5.99 -6.33 6.42
N MET A 51 -7.15 -5.86 5.95
CA MET A 51 -8.43 -6.49 6.29
C MET A 51 -8.54 -7.91 5.73
N LEU A 52 -8.11 -8.09 4.49
CA LEU A 52 -8.15 -9.44 3.88
C LEU A 52 -7.23 -10.39 4.63
N ARG A 53 -6.09 -9.90 5.06
CA ARG A 53 -5.13 -10.70 5.83
C ARG A 53 -5.70 -11.10 7.18
N GLU A 54 -6.58 -10.26 7.75
CA GLU A 54 -7.25 -10.55 9.00
C GLU A 54 -8.46 -11.46 8.82
N GLY A 55 -8.74 -11.88 7.59
CA GLY A 55 -9.82 -12.79 7.32
C GLY A 55 -11.15 -12.14 6.99
N LYS A 56 -11.18 -10.83 6.79
CA LYS A 56 -12.43 -10.14 6.43
C LYS A 56 -12.85 -10.52 5.01
N GLY A 57 -14.16 -10.57 4.80
CA GLY A 57 -14.71 -10.89 3.49
C GLY A 57 -14.74 -9.69 2.57
N TYR A 58 -14.96 -9.97 1.27
CA TYR A 58 -14.96 -8.92 0.27
C TYR A 58 -16.04 -7.87 0.52
N ALA A 59 -17.22 -8.28 0.98
CA ALA A 59 -18.30 -7.34 1.23
C ALA A 59 -17.90 -6.31 2.30
N GLU A 60 -17.30 -6.80 3.37
CA GLU A 60 -16.87 -5.92 4.45
C GLU A 60 -15.75 -4.99 4.00
N VAL A 61 -14.79 -5.53 3.25
CA VAL A 61 -13.68 -4.74 2.75
C VAL A 61 -14.19 -3.64 1.82
N GLY A 62 -15.13 -3.98 0.94
CA GLY A 62 -15.71 -3.00 0.04
C GLY A 62 -16.44 -1.90 0.77
N LYS A 63 -17.19 -2.26 1.82
CA LYS A 63 -17.93 -1.30 2.62
C LYS A 63 -16.97 -0.34 3.34
N GLU A 64 -15.89 -0.88 3.90
CA GLU A 64 -14.95 -0.06 4.67
C GLU A 64 -14.04 0.81 3.81
N THR A 65 -13.69 0.32 2.62
CA THR A 65 -12.70 1.03 1.79
C THR A 65 -13.31 1.78 0.63
N GLY A 66 -14.50 1.38 0.18
CA GLY A 66 -15.09 1.95 -1.02
C GLY A 66 -14.49 1.42 -2.30
N LEU A 67 -13.58 0.46 -2.23
CA LEU A 67 -12.97 -0.11 -3.43
C LEU A 67 -13.93 -1.03 -4.14
N SER A 68 -13.78 -1.14 -5.46
CA SER A 68 -14.58 -2.05 -6.27
C SER A 68 -14.16 -3.49 -5.97
N THR A 69 -15.07 -4.42 -6.26
CA THR A 69 -14.77 -5.84 -6.10
C THR A 69 -13.56 -6.24 -6.94
N ALA A 70 -13.42 -5.68 -8.14
CA ALA A 70 -12.29 -5.99 -9.00
C ALA A 70 -10.97 -5.59 -8.36
N THR A 71 -10.93 -4.40 -7.74
CA THR A 71 -9.72 -3.92 -7.08
C THR A 71 -9.41 -4.79 -5.85
N ILE A 72 -10.43 -5.12 -5.06
CA ILE A 72 -10.25 -5.97 -3.88
C ILE A 72 -9.71 -7.35 -4.30
N SER A 73 -10.26 -7.90 -5.39
CA SER A 73 -9.81 -9.18 -5.91
C SER A 73 -8.34 -9.12 -6.32
N ARG A 74 -7.93 -8.00 -6.95
CA ARG A 74 -6.53 -7.83 -7.33
C ARG A 74 -5.63 -7.75 -6.11
N VAL A 75 -6.05 -7.02 -5.07
CA VAL A 75 -5.27 -6.95 -3.83
C VAL A 75 -5.12 -8.33 -3.22
N ASN A 76 -6.22 -9.09 -3.19
CA ASN A 76 -6.19 -10.43 -2.62
C ASN A 76 -5.26 -11.35 -3.41
N ARG A 77 -5.25 -11.22 -4.74
CA ARG A 77 -4.35 -12.00 -5.56
C ARG A 77 -2.90 -11.66 -5.27
N CYS A 78 -2.60 -10.38 -5.06
CA CYS A 78 -1.23 -9.97 -4.70
C CYS A 78 -0.82 -10.53 -3.34
N LEU A 79 -1.76 -10.59 -2.39
CA LEU A 79 -1.46 -11.19 -1.10
C LEU A 79 -1.09 -12.67 -1.21
N LYS A 80 -1.78 -13.39 -2.11
CA LYS A 80 -1.60 -14.83 -2.23
C LYS A 80 -0.47 -15.22 -3.18
N TYR A 81 -0.30 -14.47 -4.26
CA TYR A 81 0.59 -14.88 -5.35
C TYR A 81 1.54 -13.79 -5.81
N GLY A 82 1.60 -12.67 -5.11
CA GLY A 82 2.45 -11.55 -5.52
C GLY A 82 3.87 -11.67 -4.98
N ASN A 83 4.49 -10.53 -4.73
CA ASN A 83 5.88 -10.45 -4.27
C ASN A 83 6.01 -10.37 -2.75
N ASP A 84 4.93 -10.63 -2.03
CA ASP A 84 4.90 -10.54 -0.56
C ASP A 84 5.10 -9.11 -0.05
N GLY A 85 4.93 -8.12 -0.92
CA GLY A 85 5.12 -6.72 -0.52
C GLY A 85 4.14 -6.26 0.55
N TYR A 86 2.87 -6.61 0.41
CA TYR A 86 1.89 -6.24 1.43
C TYR A 86 2.21 -6.87 2.77
N ALA A 87 2.55 -8.15 2.77
CA ALA A 87 2.86 -8.85 4.02
C ALA A 87 4.06 -8.22 4.69
N MET A 88 5.10 -7.91 3.92
CA MET A 88 6.31 -7.31 4.44
C MET A 88 6.01 -5.98 5.12
N ILE A 89 5.27 -5.11 4.44
CA ILE A 89 4.98 -3.78 4.98
C ILE A 89 4.05 -3.86 6.18
N LEU A 90 3.01 -4.69 6.10
CA LEU A 90 2.07 -4.81 7.21
C LEU A 90 2.75 -5.36 8.45
N ASP A 91 3.69 -6.29 8.28
CA ASP A 91 4.44 -6.81 9.43
C ASP A 91 5.33 -5.73 10.03
N ARG A 92 6.00 -4.95 9.21
CA ARG A 92 6.89 -3.91 9.70
C ARG A 92 6.15 -2.76 10.38
N VAL A 93 5.03 -2.34 9.83
CA VAL A 93 4.22 -1.29 10.44
C VAL A 93 3.72 -1.72 11.79
N LYS A 94 3.27 -2.96 11.88
CA LYS A 94 2.80 -3.54 13.13
C LYS A 94 3.90 -3.52 14.18
N ASP A 95 5.12 -3.92 13.78
CA ASP A 95 6.25 -3.96 14.69
C ASP A 95 6.72 -2.59 15.11
N SER A 96 6.42 -1.56 14.32
CA SER A 96 6.81 -0.19 14.64
C SER A 96 5.91 0.44 15.66
N GLY A 97 4.95 -0.27 16.19
CA GLY A 97 4.14 0.26 17.23
C GLY A 97 3.09 1.23 16.76
N GLU A 98 2.62 1.01 15.59
CA GLU A 98 1.61 1.86 15.06
C GLU A 98 0.33 1.70 15.85
N ASN A 99 0.33 0.92 16.78
CA ASN A 99 -0.75 0.70 17.65
C ASN A 99 -1.36 1.96 18.11
N GLY A 100 -0.75 2.89 17.89
CA GLY A 100 -1.22 4.18 18.40
C GLY A 100 -2.52 4.43 17.99
#